data_eeb4059f1071f6a091fac1d5a00bb93f
#
_entry.id   eeb4059f1071f6a091fac1d5a00bb93f
#
_cell.length_a   1.000
_cell.length_b   1.000
_cell.length_c   1.000
_cell.angle_alpha   90.00
_cell.angle_beta   90.00
_cell.angle_gamma   90.00
#
_symmetry.space_group_name_H-M   'P 1'
#
loop_
_entity.id
_entity.type
_entity.pdbx_description
1 polymer ?
#
loop_
_entity_poly.entity_id
_entity_poly.type
_entity_poly.pdbx_seq_one_letter_code
_entity_poly.pdbx_strand_id
1 'polypeptide(L)' 'MSDTLVVTSKVKALVKDKDLRTGEEFIDALSLMVKTKTEEAIPRALAAGRKTLKAEDLV' A
#
# COMPACT_ATOMS: atom_id res chain seq x y z
N MET A 1 11.17 7.91 -13.08
CA MET A 1 11.26 7.26 -11.77
C MET A 1 9.92 7.39 -11.07
N SER A 2 9.32 6.27 -10.76
CA SER A 2 8.00 6.28 -10.13
C SER A 2 8.12 6.57 -8.64
N ASP A 3 7.18 7.34 -8.12
CA ASP A 3 7.09 7.55 -6.68
C ASP A 3 6.53 6.29 -6.05
N THR A 4 7.22 5.78 -5.04
CA THR A 4 6.71 4.64 -4.30
C THR A 4 5.75 5.11 -3.21
N LEU A 5 4.71 4.34 -3.00
CA LEU A 5 3.71 4.62 -1.95
C LEU A 5 4.03 3.87 -0.67
N VAL A 6 5.15 3.18 -0.64
CA VAL A 6 5.59 2.42 0.53
C VAL A 6 6.96 2.90 0.97
N VAL A 7 7.26 2.74 2.27
CA VAL A 7 8.59 3.05 2.79
C VAL A 7 9.48 1.86 2.47
N THR A 8 10.30 2.00 1.43
CA THR A 8 11.13 0.92 0.90
C THR A 8 12.05 0.31 1.97
N SER A 9 12.68 1.14 2.78
CA SER A 9 13.59 0.65 3.82
C SER A 9 12.88 -0.24 4.85
N LYS A 10 11.65 0.09 5.18
CA LYS A 10 10.88 -0.72 6.13
C LYS A 10 10.43 -2.03 5.51
N VAL A 11 10.04 -2.00 4.24
CA VAL A 11 9.67 -3.22 3.53
C VAL A 11 10.87 -4.15 3.43
N LYS A 12 12.03 -3.60 3.08
CA LYS A 12 13.26 -4.38 3.00
C LYS A 12 13.64 -4.99 4.34
N ALA A 13 13.42 -4.26 5.44
CA ALA A 13 13.69 -4.77 6.77
C ALA A 13 12.79 -5.96 7.12
N LEU A 14 11.51 -5.88 6.78
CA LEU A 14 10.59 -6.99 7.01
C LEU A 14 10.99 -8.24 6.23
N VAL A 15 11.41 -8.06 4.99
CA VAL A 15 11.82 -9.15 4.11
C VAL A 15 13.12 -9.76 4.59
N LYS A 16 14.07 -8.91 4.99
CA LYS A 16 15.38 -9.36 5.47
C LYS A 16 15.26 -10.16 6.77
N ASP A 17 14.26 -9.84 7.59
CA ASP A 17 14.01 -10.58 8.82
C ASP A 17 13.73 -12.05 8.57
N LYS A 18 13.32 -12.39 7.37
CA LYS A 18 13.08 -13.78 6.92
C LYS A 18 14.20 -14.30 6.02
N ASP A 19 15.36 -13.67 6.05
CA ASP A 19 16.52 -14.04 5.25
C ASP A 19 16.28 -14.00 3.74
N LEU A 20 15.43 -13.07 3.31
CA LEU A 20 15.11 -12.89 1.90
C LEU A 20 15.60 -11.53 1.41
N ARG A 21 15.59 -11.35 0.11
CA ARG A 21 15.93 -10.08 -0.54
C ARG A 21 14.70 -9.50 -1.18
N THR A 22 14.70 -8.18 -1.35
CA THR A 22 13.59 -7.47 -1.96
C THR A 22 14.03 -6.98 -3.35
N GLY A 23 13.34 -7.45 -4.39
CA GLY A 23 13.57 -6.97 -5.74
C GLY A 23 12.85 -5.65 -5.98
N GLU A 24 13.37 -4.85 -6.91
CA GLU A 24 12.73 -3.57 -7.26
C GLU A 24 11.32 -3.77 -7.80
N GLU A 25 11.12 -4.83 -8.59
CA GLU A 25 9.82 -5.15 -9.14
C GLU A 25 8.79 -5.43 -8.05
N PHE A 26 9.24 -6.05 -6.96
CA PHE A 26 8.36 -6.30 -5.82
C PHE A 26 7.89 -5.00 -5.20
N ILE A 27 8.80 -4.03 -5.04
CA ILE A 27 8.48 -2.73 -4.47
C ILE A 27 7.49 -1.99 -5.37
N ASP A 28 7.70 -2.01 -6.69
CA ASP A 28 6.81 -1.37 -7.64
C ASP A 28 5.41 -2.00 -7.61
N ALA A 29 5.34 -3.32 -7.59
CA ALA A 29 4.08 -4.03 -7.53
C ALA A 29 3.34 -3.76 -6.21
N LEU A 30 4.09 -3.71 -5.10
CA LEU A 30 3.52 -3.43 -3.80
C LEU A 30 2.97 -2.00 -3.75
N SER A 31 3.71 -1.05 -4.30
CA SER A 31 3.27 0.34 -4.40
C SER A 31 1.96 0.46 -5.19
N LEU A 32 1.86 -0.28 -6.30
CA LEU A 32 0.64 -0.31 -7.09
C LEU A 32 -0.53 -0.89 -6.30
N MET A 33 -0.28 -1.92 -5.50
CA MET A 33 -1.32 -2.51 -4.66
C MET A 33 -1.83 -1.52 -3.62
N VAL A 34 -0.92 -0.73 -3.03
CA VAL A 34 -1.30 0.30 -2.07
C VAL A 34 -2.18 1.35 -2.76
N LYS A 35 -1.80 1.77 -3.96
CA LYS A 35 -2.59 2.72 -4.75
C LYS A 35 -3.98 2.18 -5.03
N THR A 36 -4.07 0.94 -5.51
CA THR A 36 -5.33 0.30 -5.85
C THR A 36 -6.23 0.19 -4.63
N LYS A 37 -5.68 -0.26 -3.50
CA LYS A 37 -6.46 -0.39 -2.26
C LYS A 37 -6.97 0.96 -1.78
N THR A 38 -6.14 1.99 -1.87
CA THR A 38 -6.54 3.33 -1.48
C THR A 38 -7.69 3.82 -2.37
N GLU A 39 -7.57 3.61 -3.67
CA GLU A 39 -8.60 4.02 -4.63
C GLU A 39 -9.91 3.27 -4.40
N GLU A 40 -9.84 2.00 -4.01
CA GLU A 40 -11.02 1.22 -3.70
C GLU A 40 -11.70 1.69 -2.41
N ALA A 41 -10.92 2.19 -1.46
CA ALA A 41 -11.44 2.67 -0.19
C ALA A 41 -12.21 4.00 -0.35
N ILE A 42 -11.81 4.82 -1.30
CA ILE A 42 -12.43 6.14 -1.50
C ILE A 42 -13.94 6.06 -1.71
N PRO A 43 -14.45 5.25 -2.67
CA PRO A 43 -15.91 5.19 -2.87
C PRO A 43 -16.66 4.64 -1.67
N ARG A 44 -16.01 3.79 -0.88
CA ARG A 44 -16.66 3.25 0.33
C ARG A 44 -16.88 4.33 1.37
N ALA A 45 -15.87 5.19 1.56
CA ALA A 45 -16.00 6.31 2.49
C ALA A 45 -17.06 7.30 2.00
N LEU A 46 -17.06 7.60 0.71
CA LEU A 46 -18.04 8.51 0.12
C LEU A 46 -19.46 7.97 0.22
N ALA A 47 -19.64 6.67 -0.01
CA ALA A 47 -20.94 6.03 0.10
C ALA A 47 -21.48 6.11 1.53
N ALA A 48 -20.60 6.12 2.52
CA ALA A 48 -21.00 6.25 3.93
C ALA A 48 -21.14 7.72 4.36
N GLY A 49 -20.93 8.66 3.46
CA GLY A 49 -21.06 10.10 3.76
C GLY A 49 -19.88 10.64 4.55
N ARG A 50 -18.75 9.95 4.56
CA ARG A 50 -17.57 10.38 5.30
C ARG A 50 -16.55 11.06 4.39
N LYS A 51 -15.76 11.93 4.98
CA LYS A 51 -14.63 12.58 4.29
C LYS A 51 -13.30 12.05 4.79
N THR A 52 -13.33 11.06 5.68
CA THR A 52 -12.14 10.46 6.26
C THR A 52 -12.13 8.97 5.97
N LEU A 53 -11.01 8.48 5.43
CA LEU A 53 -10.84 7.06 5.19
C LEU A 53 -10.55 6.37 6.51
N LYS A 54 -11.13 5.21 6.71
CA LYS A 54 -10.97 4.42 7.92
C LYS A 54 -10.53 3.00 7.56
N ALA A 55 -10.03 2.29 8.56
CA ALA A 55 -9.58 0.91 8.35
C ALA A 55 -10.69 0.03 7.77
N GLU A 56 -11.93 0.26 8.16
CA GLU A 56 -13.08 -0.51 7.65
C GLU A 56 -13.28 -0.36 6.15
N ASP A 57 -12.75 0.71 5.55
CA ASP A 57 -12.87 0.94 4.12
C ASP A 57 -11.95 0.03 3.30
N LEU A 58 -10.99 -0.62 3.94
CA LEU A 58 -10.06 -1.53 3.30
C LEU A 58 -10.55 -2.98 3.29
N VAL A 59 -11.61 -3.26 3.99
CA VAL A 59 -12.14 -4.62 4.14
C VAL A 59 -13.17 -4.95 3.08
#